data_f3e31716e21fc267b7395798d4459821
#
_entry.id   f3e31716e21fc267b7395798d4459821
#
_cell.length_a   1.000
_cell.length_b   1.000
_cell.length_c   1.000
_cell.angle_alpha   90.00
_cell.angle_beta   90.00
_cell.angle_gamma   90.00
#
_symmetry.space_group_name_H-M   'P 1'
#
loop_
_entity.id
_entity.type
_entity.pdbx_description
1 polymer ?
#
loop_
_entity_poly.entity_id
_entity_poly.type
_entity_poly.pdbx_seq_one_letter_code
_entity_poly.pdbx_strand_id
1 'polypeptide(L)'
;MKLIIVGLPLGNIEDISLRAIRTLSEAKTIICEDTRVFYKLWQKLVNLGHLQTGFSGRLMVINDFNEAEKVTWLADQITLAEEAVLVSDA
;
A
#
# COMPACT_ATOMS: atom_id res chain seq x y z
N MET A 1 3.01 -10.44 12.66
CA MET A 1 2.69 -9.50 11.58
C MET A 1 2.34 -10.27 10.32
N LYS A 2 1.27 -9.88 9.65
CA LYS A 2 0.94 -10.41 8.34
C LYS A 2 1.15 -9.30 7.32
N LEU A 3 2.03 -9.54 6.36
CA LEU A 3 2.34 -8.58 5.31
C LEU A 3 1.78 -9.06 3.97
N ILE A 4 0.95 -8.25 3.36
CA ILE A 4 0.40 -8.50 2.04
C ILE A 4 1.07 -7.54 1.06
N ILE A 5 1.67 -8.08 0.01
CA ILE A 5 2.34 -7.26 -1.00
C ILE A 5 1.39 -7.08 -2.19
N VAL A 6 1.14 -5.82 -2.53
CA VAL A 6 0.31 -5.48 -3.69
C VAL A 6 1.20 -4.80 -4.73
N GLY A 7 1.43 -5.48 -5.85
CA GLY A 7 2.12 -4.91 -6.99
C GLY A 7 1.16 -4.06 -7.80
N LEU A 8 1.59 -2.85 -8.15
CA LEU A 8 0.80 -1.94 -8.95
C LEU A 8 1.30 -1.96 -10.40
N PRO A 9 0.39 -1.93 -11.39
CA PRO A 9 0.83 -1.90 -12.79
C PRO A 9 1.43 -0.55 -13.12
N LEU A 10 2.66 -0.57 -13.65
CA LEU A 10 3.33 0.63 -14.11
C LEU A 10 2.64 1.17 -15.36
N GLY A 11 2.32 2.44 -15.34
CA GLY A 11 1.83 3.17 -16.50
C GLY A 11 0.35 3.01 -16.83
N ASN A 12 -0.30 1.92 -16.43
CA ASN A 12 -1.72 1.74 -16.71
C ASN A 12 -2.47 1.17 -15.51
N ILE A 13 -3.08 2.04 -14.73
CA ILE A 13 -3.82 1.66 -13.53
C ILE A 13 -5.05 0.79 -13.85
N GLU A 14 -5.54 0.81 -15.07
CA GLU A 14 -6.68 -0.02 -15.47
C GLU A 14 -6.35 -1.51 -15.47
N ASP A 15 -5.06 -1.86 -15.47
CA ASP A 15 -4.62 -3.25 -15.38
C ASP A 15 -4.61 -3.79 -13.95
N ILE A 16 -4.96 -2.98 -12.96
CA ILE A 16 -5.00 -3.43 -11.57
C ILE A 16 -6.01 -4.55 -11.38
N SER A 17 -5.64 -5.59 -10.62
CA SER A 17 -6.53 -6.72 -10.38
C SER A 17 -7.63 -6.38 -9.38
N LEU A 18 -8.75 -7.12 -9.47
CA LEU A 18 -9.84 -6.97 -8.50
C LEU A 18 -9.38 -7.34 -7.09
N ARG A 19 -8.49 -8.31 -6.96
CA ARG A 19 -7.91 -8.69 -5.66
C ARG A 19 -7.13 -7.53 -5.07
N ALA A 20 -6.31 -6.85 -5.87
CA ALA A 20 -5.55 -5.70 -5.41
C ALA A 20 -6.47 -4.57 -4.93
N ILE A 21 -7.51 -4.28 -5.68
CA ILE A 21 -8.51 -3.27 -5.31
C ILE A 21 -9.16 -3.63 -3.98
N ARG A 22 -9.59 -4.88 -3.81
CA ARG A 22 -10.20 -5.34 -2.58
C ARG A 22 -9.24 -5.22 -1.40
N THR A 23 -8.01 -5.66 -1.59
CA THR A 23 -6.98 -5.58 -0.55
C THR A 23 -6.76 -4.14 -0.11
N LEU A 24 -6.66 -3.20 -1.05
CA LEU A 24 -6.48 -1.79 -0.73
C LEU A 24 -7.71 -1.22 -0.03
N SER A 25 -8.92 -1.59 -0.45
CA SER A 25 -10.15 -1.06 0.12
C SER A 25 -10.35 -1.50 1.57
N GLU A 26 -9.84 -2.66 1.93
CA GLU A 26 -9.98 -3.23 3.29
C GLU A 26 -8.77 -2.93 4.18
N ALA A 27 -7.71 -2.35 3.64
CA ALA A 27 -6.48 -2.12 4.38
C ALA A 27 -6.65 -1.07 5.48
N LYS A 28 -6.15 -1.38 6.67
CA LYS A 28 -6.10 -0.44 7.79
C LYS A 28 -4.73 0.20 7.92
N THR A 29 -3.69 -0.52 7.52
CA THR A 29 -2.32 -0.05 7.52
C THR A 29 -1.72 -0.29 6.14
N ILE A 30 -1.24 0.77 5.52
CA ILE A 30 -0.57 0.70 4.21
C ILE A 30 0.85 1.23 4.36
N ILE A 31 1.78 0.52 3.74
CA ILE A 31 3.19 0.87 3.69
C ILE A 31 3.53 1.21 2.25
N CYS A 32 4.15 2.35 2.02
CA CYS A 32 4.55 2.78 0.69
C CYS A 32 5.96 3.35 0.70
N GLU A 33 6.56 3.49 -0.48
CA GLU A 33 7.89 4.07 -0.61
C GLU A 33 7.83 5.59 -0.82
N ASP A 34 6.79 6.09 -1.48
CA ASP A 34 6.59 7.52 -1.75
C ASP A 34 5.12 7.88 -1.59
N THR A 35 4.83 8.77 -0.63
CA THR A 35 3.46 9.20 -0.35
C THR A 35 2.81 9.91 -1.52
N ARG A 36 3.57 10.64 -2.31
CA ARG A 36 3.04 11.38 -3.47
C ARG A 36 2.52 10.41 -4.53
N VAL A 37 3.28 9.35 -4.79
CA VAL A 37 2.88 8.30 -5.72
C VAL A 37 1.65 7.58 -5.20
N PHE A 38 1.64 7.25 -3.89
CA PHE A 38 0.52 6.58 -3.24
C PHE A 38 -0.78 7.38 -3.37
N TYR A 39 -0.77 8.65 -3.01
CA TYR A 39 -1.98 9.48 -3.06
C TYR A 39 -2.48 9.71 -4.48
N LYS A 40 -1.56 9.86 -5.42
CA LYS A 40 -1.91 10.00 -6.84
C LYS A 40 -2.60 8.74 -7.36
N LEU A 41 -2.06 7.58 -7.01
CA LEU A 41 -2.66 6.29 -7.36
C LEU A 41 -4.05 6.14 -6.73
N TRP A 42 -4.16 6.41 -5.43
CA TRP A 42 -5.43 6.29 -4.72
C TRP A 42 -6.50 7.16 -5.37
N GLN A 43 -6.15 8.40 -5.70
CA GLN A 43 -7.08 9.32 -6.35
C GLN A 43 -7.53 8.80 -7.71
N LYS A 44 -6.62 8.21 -8.48
CA LYS A 44 -6.99 7.60 -9.77
C LYS A 44 -7.99 6.47 -9.58
N LEU A 45 -7.79 5.63 -8.56
CA LEU A 45 -8.70 4.52 -8.27
C LEU A 45 -10.07 5.04 -7.82
N VAL A 46 -10.12 6.11 -7.05
CA VAL A 46 -11.37 6.76 -6.67
C VAL A 46 -12.09 7.28 -7.92
N ASN A 47 -11.36 7.95 -8.81
CA ASN A 47 -11.93 8.52 -10.03
C ASN A 47 -12.47 7.45 -10.98
N LEU A 48 -11.87 6.25 -10.98
CA LEU A 48 -12.33 5.13 -11.77
C LEU A 48 -13.48 4.36 -11.12
N GLY A 49 -13.88 4.74 -9.92
CA GLY A 49 -14.98 4.07 -9.21
C GLY A 49 -14.57 2.82 -8.44
N HIS A 50 -13.28 2.52 -8.34
CA HIS A 50 -12.79 1.33 -7.64
C HIS A 50 -12.71 1.52 -6.13
N LEU A 51 -12.50 2.76 -5.68
CA LEU A 51 -12.47 3.13 -4.27
C LEU A 51 -13.42 4.30 -4.06
N GLN A 52 -14.03 4.37 -2.88
CA GLN A 52 -15.08 5.37 -2.64
C GLN A 52 -14.57 6.68 -2.06
N THR A 53 -13.53 6.61 -1.22
CA THR A 53 -12.99 7.79 -0.53
C THR A 53 -11.48 7.72 -0.46
N GLY A 54 -10.86 8.78 0.05
CA GLY A 54 -9.44 8.77 0.36
C GLY A 54 -9.13 7.77 1.45
N PHE A 55 -7.87 7.36 1.53
CA PHE A 55 -7.43 6.42 2.57
C PHE A 55 -7.41 7.13 3.93
N SER A 56 -8.08 6.55 4.91
CA SER A 56 -8.18 7.10 6.26
C SER A 56 -7.43 6.29 7.32
N GLY A 57 -6.74 5.22 6.90
CA GLY A 57 -5.99 4.37 7.81
C GLY A 57 -4.59 4.92 8.11
N ARG A 58 -3.74 4.04 8.62
CA ARG A 58 -2.35 4.35 8.95
C ARG A 58 -1.48 4.19 7.71
N LEU A 59 -0.75 5.25 7.35
CA LEU A 59 0.18 5.23 6.22
C LEU A 59 1.61 5.33 6.74
N MET A 60 2.46 4.40 6.31
CA MET A 60 3.87 4.31 6.71
C MET A 60 4.76 4.39 5.49
N VAL A 61 5.91 5.07 5.62
CA VAL A 61 6.85 5.30 4.51
C VAL A 61 8.20 4.65 4.83
N ILE A 62 8.74 3.89 3.87
CA ILE A 62 9.98 3.13 4.06
C ILE A 62 11.01 3.35 2.94
N ASN A 63 11.02 4.53 2.34
CA ASN A 63 11.83 4.77 1.13
C ASN A 63 13.34 4.88 1.35
N ASP A 64 13.78 5.14 2.58
CA ASP A 64 15.19 5.40 2.88
C ASP A 64 15.95 4.21 3.48
N PHE A 65 15.32 3.03 3.51
CA PHE A 65 15.90 1.84 4.13
C PHE A 65 16.37 0.83 3.08
N ASN A 66 17.47 0.11 3.37
CA ASN A 66 17.82 -1.08 2.61
C ASN A 66 16.91 -2.24 3.02
N GLU A 67 17.03 -3.40 2.35
CA GLU A 67 16.12 -4.54 2.59
C GLU A 67 16.15 -5.03 4.05
N ALA A 68 17.34 -5.15 4.63
CA ALA A 68 17.48 -5.61 6.02
C ALA A 68 16.89 -4.59 6.99
N GLU A 69 17.14 -3.32 6.76
CA GLU A 69 16.62 -2.24 7.60
C GLU A 69 15.10 -2.17 7.51
N LYS A 70 14.53 -2.37 6.30
CA LYS A 70 13.08 -2.40 6.12
C LYS A 70 12.42 -3.48 6.97
N VAL A 71 12.98 -4.69 6.97
CA VAL A 71 12.44 -5.80 7.76
C VAL A 71 12.49 -5.48 9.25
N THR A 72 13.63 -4.97 9.73
CA THR A 72 13.80 -4.61 11.15
C THR A 72 12.82 -3.51 11.55
N TRP A 73 12.74 -2.47 10.73
CA TRP A 73 11.84 -1.34 10.99
C TRP A 73 10.37 -1.77 11.06
N LEU A 74 9.94 -2.61 10.10
CA LEU A 74 8.57 -3.12 10.08
C LEU A 74 8.27 -3.96 11.31
N ALA A 75 9.21 -4.80 11.74
CA ALA A 75 9.03 -5.62 12.94
C ALA A 75 8.86 -4.76 14.20
N ASP A 76 9.52 -3.61 14.25
CA ASP A 76 9.41 -2.69 15.38
C ASP A 76 8.13 -1.86 15.36
N GLN A 77 7.62 -1.52 14.17
CA GLN A 77 6.49 -0.61 14.02
C GLN A 77 5.14 -1.30 13.97
N ILE A 78 5.09 -2.56 13.60
CA ILE A 78 3.86 -3.30 13.37
C ILE A 78 3.76 -4.45 14.37
N THR A 79 2.65 -4.53 15.10
CA THR A 79 2.44 -5.59 16.07
C THR A 79 2.27 -6.95 15.37
N LEU A 80 2.51 -8.05 16.11
CA LEU A 80 2.38 -9.40 15.57
C LEU A 80 0.97 -9.71 15.07
N ALA A 81 -0.04 -9.10 15.66
CA ALA A 81 -1.43 -9.31 15.29
C ALA A 81 -1.90 -8.41 14.15
N GLU A 82 -1.10 -7.42 13.79
CA GLU A 82 -1.48 -6.44 12.78
C GLU A 82 -1.23 -6.96 11.37
N GLU A 83 -2.18 -6.69 10.47
CA GLU A 83 -2.04 -6.93 9.04
C GLU A 83 -1.69 -5.62 8.35
N ALA A 84 -0.67 -5.64 7.50
CA ALA A 84 -0.24 -4.46 6.75
C ALA A 84 -0.14 -4.79 5.27
N VAL A 85 -0.43 -3.79 4.44
CA VAL A 85 -0.34 -3.90 2.98
C VAL A 85 0.83 -3.06 2.49
N LEU A 86 1.79 -3.71 1.82
CA LEU A 86 2.91 -3.02 1.19
C LEU A 86 2.57 -2.79 -0.29
N VAL A 87 2.54 -1.53 -0.67
CA VAL A 87 2.28 -1.12 -2.05
C VAL A 87 3.61 -0.96 -2.76
N SER A 88 3.79 -1.68 -3.85
CA SER A 88 5.04 -1.71 -4.60
C SER A 88 4.79 -1.43 -6.07
N ASP A 89 5.68 -0.66 -6.69
CA ASP A 89 5.69 -0.47 -8.14
C ASP A 89 6.29 -1.73 -8.77
N ALA A 90 5.44 -2.51 -9.39
CA ALA A 90 5.88 -3.75 -10.02
C ALA A 90 6.39 -3.52 -11.44
#